data_de0c5d18c153d84816d8e4fe5097876f
#
_entry.id   de0c5d18c153d84816d8e4fe5097876f
#
_cell.length_a   1.000
_cell.length_b   1.000
_cell.length_c   1.000
_cell.angle_alpha   90.00
_cell.angle_beta   90.00
_cell.angle_gamma   90.00
#
_symmetry.space_group_name_H-M   'P 1'
#
loop_
_entity.id
_entity.type
_entity.pdbx_description
1 polymer ?
#
loop_
_entity_poly.entity_id
_entity_poly.type
_entity_poly.pdbx_seq_one_letter_code
_entity_poly.pdbx_strand_id
1 'polypeptide(L)'
;MGAAAFAQQQARGDANALALSFDAARLRMVERSDKLAAARIAVEAKELQSEGVKRLGGPVVSISGLAYAYNANLNLDLDPLNQKLGQIGSSLPPSIQGFISRVPIPQLPNSYTLNRHDTGANASVSAVWPLYLGGATDAVRGFVSAQAREAQADAEQAGHEVDTLLVQRYFGAQLAQRAATLRLQAERTIAQHDAAAQKMLAAGVISRVERLQASAAYEEARRNARKAENDAALAGVALARTVRAEGSVTPQTPLFLISAPIEPLGHFIDAALTRHPGLGKVAAKKAQAEQLHEGEEALRRPQVIAFGTREIKSGNADWVAGLGVRWTLYDSVDRNALSAASHKQVEQAERTDLQARSDISLLVERNWRALDNARRQYLEMKVSVELAQEVVKLRTAGLREGTSTTLDLIDAETNQAKVLTERAQAANDYVQALAQLLESAGLSETFSDYIARADVKVN
;
A
#
# COMPACT_ATOMS: atom_id res chain seq x y z
N MET A 1 8.37 0.20 -47.53
CA MET A 1 7.00 0.53 -47.05
C MET A 1 6.84 0.49 -45.53
N GLY A 2 7.72 -0.18 -44.77
CA GLY A 2 7.59 -0.26 -43.29
C GLY A 2 7.95 1.01 -42.52
N ALA A 3 8.90 1.82 -42.96
CA ALA A 3 9.36 3.02 -42.26
C ALA A 3 8.34 4.16 -42.22
N ALA A 4 7.54 4.32 -43.28
CA ALA A 4 6.49 5.35 -43.34
C ALA A 4 5.28 5.00 -42.44
N ALA A 5 4.94 3.71 -42.30
CA ALA A 5 3.87 3.26 -41.43
C ALA A 5 4.26 3.40 -39.95
N PHE A 6 5.53 3.16 -39.60
CA PHE A 6 6.04 3.38 -38.23
C PHE A 6 6.08 4.86 -37.86
N ALA A 7 6.51 5.74 -38.77
CA ALA A 7 6.50 7.19 -38.56
C ALA A 7 5.07 7.77 -38.44
N GLN A 8 4.10 7.23 -39.18
CA GLN A 8 2.69 7.61 -39.05
C GLN A 8 2.05 7.08 -37.76
N GLN A 9 2.50 5.96 -37.24
CA GLN A 9 2.02 5.42 -35.97
C GLN A 9 2.59 6.18 -34.77
N GLN A 10 3.87 6.62 -34.83
CA GLN A 10 4.45 7.53 -33.85
C GLN A 10 3.79 8.91 -33.87
N ALA A 11 3.58 9.49 -35.04
CA ALA A 11 2.89 10.79 -35.18
C ALA A 11 1.42 10.75 -34.71
N ARG A 12 0.75 9.59 -34.76
CA ARG A 12 -0.59 9.39 -34.17
C ARG A 12 -0.53 9.20 -32.64
N GLY A 13 0.55 8.68 -32.08
CA GLY A 13 0.77 8.54 -30.63
C GLY A 13 0.97 9.90 -29.97
N ASP A 14 1.71 10.79 -30.62
CA ASP A 14 1.99 12.15 -30.09
C ASP A 14 0.80 13.12 -30.18
N ALA A 15 -0.10 12.90 -31.16
CA ALA A 15 -1.29 13.73 -31.35
C ALA A 15 -2.35 13.56 -30.25
N ASN A 16 -2.22 12.58 -29.35
CA ASN A 16 -3.17 12.28 -28.30
C ASN A 16 -2.54 12.25 -26.89
N ALA A 17 -1.37 12.89 -26.71
CA ALA A 17 -0.75 13.01 -25.41
C ALA A 17 -1.58 13.92 -24.50
N LEU A 18 -2.10 13.36 -23.42
CA LEU A 18 -2.88 14.11 -22.44
C LEU A 18 -1.94 14.97 -21.57
N ALA A 19 -2.04 16.28 -21.70
CA ALA A 19 -1.28 17.20 -20.85
C ALA A 19 -1.97 17.35 -19.49
N LEU A 20 -1.26 17.02 -18.40
CA LEU A 20 -1.81 17.09 -17.04
C LEU A 20 -0.91 17.89 -16.11
N SER A 21 -1.51 18.76 -15.28
CA SER A 21 -0.85 19.29 -14.09
C SER A 21 -0.72 18.18 -13.03
N PHE A 22 0.13 18.37 -12.02
CA PHE A 22 0.27 17.42 -10.93
C PHE A 22 -1.06 17.21 -10.19
N ASP A 23 -1.77 18.28 -9.86
CA ASP A 23 -3.04 18.19 -9.14
C ASP A 23 -4.13 17.48 -9.97
N ALA A 24 -4.20 17.73 -11.27
CA ALA A 24 -5.12 17.02 -12.16
C ALA A 24 -4.77 15.52 -12.27
N ALA A 25 -3.47 15.18 -12.29
CA ALA A 25 -3.01 13.80 -12.28
C ALA A 25 -3.35 13.10 -10.96
N ARG A 26 -3.19 13.79 -9.82
CA ARG A 26 -3.52 13.30 -8.49
C ARG A 26 -5.02 13.01 -8.35
N LEU A 27 -5.85 13.96 -8.72
CA LEU A 27 -7.32 13.80 -8.69
C LEU A 27 -7.75 12.57 -9.49
N ARG A 28 -7.28 12.47 -10.73
CA ARG A 28 -7.60 11.35 -11.63
C ARG A 28 -7.12 10.01 -11.06
N MET A 29 -5.94 9.98 -10.44
CA MET A 29 -5.40 8.77 -9.85
C MET A 29 -6.21 8.33 -8.62
N VAL A 30 -6.56 9.25 -7.73
CA VAL A 30 -7.38 8.95 -6.54
C VAL A 30 -8.76 8.40 -6.93
N GLU A 31 -9.37 8.93 -8.00
CA GLU A 31 -10.66 8.47 -8.50
C GLU A 31 -10.60 7.08 -9.16
N ARG A 32 -9.48 6.73 -9.79
CA ARG A 32 -9.37 5.55 -10.66
C ARG A 32 -8.40 4.47 -10.17
N SER A 33 -7.80 4.64 -9.01
CA SER A 33 -6.85 3.68 -8.46
C SER A 33 -7.54 2.42 -7.94
N ASP A 34 -7.26 1.27 -8.57
CA ASP A 34 -7.71 -0.03 -8.07
C ASP A 34 -7.14 -0.35 -6.69
N LYS A 35 -5.91 0.11 -6.38
CA LYS A 35 -5.29 -0.07 -5.06
C LYS A 35 -6.10 0.63 -3.97
N LEU A 36 -6.52 1.87 -4.21
CA LEU A 36 -7.37 2.62 -3.26
C LEU A 36 -8.77 2.04 -3.18
N ALA A 37 -9.35 1.62 -4.31
CA ALA A 37 -10.65 0.95 -4.32
C ALA A 37 -10.61 -0.36 -3.53
N ALA A 38 -9.59 -1.19 -3.75
CA ALA A 38 -9.41 -2.43 -3.00
C ALA A 38 -9.22 -2.18 -1.49
N ALA A 39 -8.46 -1.16 -1.11
CA ALA A 39 -8.26 -0.78 0.30
C ALA A 39 -9.58 -0.32 0.95
N ARG A 40 -10.39 0.50 0.26
CA ARG A 40 -11.72 0.92 0.74
C ARG A 40 -12.67 -0.26 0.91
N ILE A 41 -12.71 -1.19 -0.05
CA ILE A 41 -13.52 -2.41 0.05
C ILE A 41 -13.05 -3.29 1.22
N ALA A 42 -11.76 -3.36 1.50
CA ALA A 42 -11.25 -4.09 2.66
C ALA A 42 -11.69 -3.46 3.98
N VAL A 43 -11.71 -2.13 4.09
CA VAL A 43 -12.28 -1.40 5.23
C VAL A 43 -13.76 -1.72 5.38
N GLU A 44 -14.55 -1.55 4.33
CA GLU A 44 -15.99 -1.82 4.33
C GLU A 44 -16.28 -3.27 4.76
N ALA A 45 -15.53 -4.24 4.25
CA ALA A 45 -15.67 -5.64 4.63
C ALA A 45 -15.43 -5.86 6.13
N LYS A 46 -14.44 -5.18 6.72
CA LYS A 46 -14.14 -5.26 8.17
C LYS A 46 -15.18 -4.52 9.02
N GLU A 47 -15.69 -3.41 8.54
CA GLU A 47 -16.79 -2.69 9.19
C GLU A 47 -18.08 -3.51 9.19
N LEU A 48 -18.44 -4.14 8.07
CA LEU A 48 -19.56 -5.06 8.00
C LEU A 48 -19.40 -6.29 8.91
N GLN A 49 -18.15 -6.83 9.02
CA GLN A 49 -17.86 -7.88 10.00
C GLN A 49 -18.08 -7.39 11.43
N SER A 50 -17.63 -6.17 11.75
CA SER A 50 -17.87 -5.55 13.07
C SER A 50 -19.35 -5.32 13.34
N GLU A 51 -20.10 -4.87 12.33
CA GLU A 51 -21.56 -4.74 12.43
C GLU A 51 -22.26 -6.09 12.65
N GLY A 52 -21.83 -7.12 11.93
CA GLY A 52 -22.39 -8.47 12.04
C GLY A 52 -22.27 -9.05 13.45
N VAL A 53 -21.22 -8.69 14.20
CA VAL A 53 -21.03 -9.16 15.60
C VAL A 53 -21.59 -8.23 16.66
N LYS A 54 -22.14 -7.06 16.32
CA LYS A 54 -22.71 -6.10 17.31
C LYS A 54 -23.77 -6.73 18.18
N ARG A 55 -24.57 -7.64 17.62
CA ARG A 55 -25.65 -8.37 18.33
C ARG A 55 -25.21 -9.75 18.86
N LEU A 56 -23.91 -10.03 18.86
CA LEU A 56 -23.38 -11.27 19.42
C LEU A 56 -23.78 -11.35 20.91
N GLY A 57 -24.31 -12.51 21.33
CA GLY A 57 -24.90 -12.69 22.65
C GLY A 57 -26.39 -12.38 22.71
N GLY A 58 -27.05 -12.03 21.60
CA GLY A 58 -28.50 -12.00 21.48
C GLY A 58 -29.13 -13.40 21.46
N PRO A 59 -30.47 -13.49 21.56
CA PRO A 59 -31.15 -14.78 21.47
C PRO A 59 -31.03 -15.39 20.07
N VAL A 60 -30.74 -16.68 20.04
CA VAL A 60 -30.76 -17.51 18.82
C VAL A 60 -32.02 -18.34 18.86
N VAL A 61 -32.89 -18.20 17.85
CA VAL A 61 -34.10 -18.99 17.67
C VAL A 61 -33.92 -19.90 16.48
N SER A 62 -34.15 -21.18 16.67
CA SER A 62 -34.03 -22.19 15.63
C SER A 62 -35.26 -23.08 15.58
N ILE A 63 -35.60 -23.57 14.39
CA ILE A 63 -36.59 -24.60 14.17
C ILE A 63 -35.82 -25.84 13.74
N SER A 64 -36.08 -26.95 14.42
CA SER A 64 -35.56 -28.27 14.06
C SER A 64 -36.70 -29.25 13.83
N GLY A 65 -36.56 -30.10 12.81
CA GLY A 65 -37.49 -31.17 12.52
C GLY A 65 -36.72 -32.50 12.33
N LEU A 66 -37.22 -33.55 12.91
CA LEU A 66 -36.72 -34.91 12.76
C LEU A 66 -37.86 -35.81 12.31
N ALA A 67 -37.69 -36.44 11.16
CA ALA A 67 -38.54 -37.55 10.75
C ALA A 67 -37.75 -38.86 10.92
N TYR A 68 -38.34 -39.83 11.59
CA TYR A 68 -37.68 -41.09 11.82
C TYR A 68 -38.64 -42.25 11.53
N ALA A 69 -38.07 -43.32 11.02
CA ALA A 69 -38.72 -44.60 10.88
C ALA A 69 -37.78 -45.67 11.42
N TYR A 70 -38.27 -46.45 12.36
CA TYR A 70 -37.48 -47.57 12.85
C TYR A 70 -38.31 -48.85 12.90
N ASN A 71 -37.66 -49.95 12.60
CA ASN A 71 -38.25 -51.28 12.68
C ASN A 71 -37.47 -52.10 13.73
N ALA A 72 -38.17 -52.54 14.71
CA ALA A 72 -37.68 -52.84 16.04
C ALA A 72 -37.24 -54.30 16.26
N ASN A 73 -36.22 -54.68 15.57
CA ASN A 73 -35.39 -55.81 16.04
C ASN A 73 -33.92 -55.37 16.12
N LEU A 74 -33.66 -54.12 16.46
CA LEU A 74 -32.31 -53.59 16.53
C LEU A 74 -31.89 -53.37 17.98
N ASN A 75 -30.86 -54.10 18.41
CA ASN A 75 -29.97 -53.57 19.43
C ASN A 75 -29.12 -52.49 18.81
N LEU A 76 -29.52 -51.26 18.97
CA LEU A 76 -28.69 -50.10 18.56
C LEU A 76 -27.60 -49.90 19.59
N ASP A 77 -26.41 -50.36 19.22
CA ASP A 77 -25.20 -49.93 19.88
C ASP A 77 -24.88 -48.49 19.46
N LEU A 78 -25.07 -47.54 20.38
CA LEU A 78 -24.85 -46.11 20.14
C LEU A 78 -23.43 -45.68 20.52
N ASP A 79 -22.56 -46.61 21.00
CA ASP A 79 -21.15 -46.33 21.27
C ASP A 79 -20.39 -45.78 20.04
N PRO A 80 -20.56 -46.33 18.82
CA PRO A 80 -19.91 -45.78 17.63
C PRO A 80 -20.43 -44.37 17.26
N LEU A 81 -21.65 -44.03 17.61
CA LEU A 81 -22.21 -42.69 17.36
C LEU A 81 -21.66 -41.67 18.37
N ASN A 82 -21.57 -42.07 19.63
CA ASN A 82 -20.97 -41.26 20.68
C ASN A 82 -19.45 -41.03 20.42
N GLN A 83 -18.74 -42.04 19.90
CA GLN A 83 -17.34 -41.91 19.45
C GLN A 83 -17.22 -40.97 18.22
N LYS A 84 -18.11 -41.06 17.23
CA LYS A 84 -18.11 -40.18 16.09
C LYS A 84 -18.49 -38.73 16.45
N LEU A 85 -19.42 -38.51 17.35
CA LEU A 85 -19.73 -37.18 17.89
C LEU A 85 -18.52 -36.57 18.64
N GLY A 86 -17.79 -37.41 19.37
CA GLY A 86 -16.49 -36.99 19.97
C GLY A 86 -15.42 -36.68 18.93
N GLN A 87 -15.34 -37.44 17.81
CA GLN A 87 -14.41 -37.20 16.72
C GLN A 87 -14.77 -35.96 15.87
N ILE A 88 -16.05 -35.67 15.66
CA ILE A 88 -16.50 -34.44 14.99
C ILE A 88 -16.08 -33.21 15.82
N GLY A 89 -16.19 -33.28 17.15
CA GLY A 89 -15.68 -32.25 18.04
C GLY A 89 -14.17 -32.02 17.93
N SER A 90 -13.41 -33.08 17.68
CA SER A 90 -11.93 -33.00 17.56
C SER A 90 -11.42 -32.60 16.17
N SER A 91 -12.24 -32.70 15.13
CA SER A 91 -11.87 -32.33 13.73
C SER A 91 -12.12 -30.87 13.37
N LEU A 92 -12.74 -30.10 14.25
CA LEU A 92 -13.00 -28.67 14.05
C LEU A 92 -11.78 -27.81 14.40
N PRO A 93 -11.63 -26.62 13.82
CA PRO A 93 -10.54 -25.70 14.17
C PRO A 93 -10.50 -25.44 15.68
N PRO A 94 -9.29 -25.28 16.29
CA PRO A 94 -9.13 -25.11 17.74
C PRO A 94 -9.97 -24.00 18.36
N SER A 95 -10.24 -22.94 17.59
CA SER A 95 -11.11 -21.81 17.98
C SER A 95 -12.57 -22.16 18.18
N ILE A 96 -13.04 -23.23 17.53
CA ILE A 96 -14.43 -23.71 17.58
C ILE A 96 -14.54 -24.92 18.55
N GLN A 97 -13.49 -25.73 18.66
CA GLN A 97 -13.45 -26.88 19.57
C GLN A 97 -13.67 -26.47 21.03
N GLY A 98 -13.07 -25.35 21.47
CA GLY A 98 -13.23 -24.82 22.82
C GLY A 98 -14.66 -24.34 23.13
N PHE A 99 -15.45 -23.99 22.13
CA PHE A 99 -16.85 -23.58 22.30
C PHE A 99 -17.80 -24.77 22.32
N ILE A 100 -17.62 -25.73 21.40
CA ILE A 100 -18.52 -26.92 21.27
C ILE A 100 -18.29 -27.93 22.38
N SER A 101 -17.06 -28.11 22.87
CA SER A 101 -16.76 -29.01 24.01
C SER A 101 -17.41 -28.57 25.33
N ARG A 102 -17.98 -27.37 25.39
CA ARG A 102 -18.61 -26.79 26.59
C ARG A 102 -20.16 -26.75 26.51
N VAL A 103 -20.72 -27.05 25.36
CA VAL A 103 -22.17 -27.32 25.27
C VAL A 103 -22.37 -28.78 25.69
N PRO A 104 -23.14 -29.06 26.75
CA PRO A 104 -23.41 -30.45 27.10
C PRO A 104 -24.21 -31.09 25.96
N ILE A 105 -23.51 -31.81 25.08
CA ILE A 105 -24.18 -32.69 24.12
C ILE A 105 -24.79 -33.82 24.97
N PRO A 106 -26.08 -33.99 25.00
CA PRO A 106 -26.67 -35.10 25.77
C PRO A 106 -26.05 -36.39 25.24
N GLN A 107 -25.32 -37.10 26.07
CA GLN A 107 -24.82 -38.44 25.74
C GLN A 107 -26.03 -39.34 25.59
N LEU A 108 -26.15 -40.00 24.44
CA LEU A 108 -27.16 -41.00 24.21
C LEU A 108 -26.80 -42.26 25.08
N PRO A 109 -27.77 -42.93 25.64
CA PRO A 109 -27.52 -44.18 26.36
C PRO A 109 -26.77 -45.18 25.45
N ASN A 110 -25.78 -45.90 25.97
CA ASN A 110 -24.86 -46.76 25.21
C ASN A 110 -25.53 -47.90 24.46
N SER A 111 -26.75 -48.30 24.85
CA SER A 111 -27.57 -49.25 24.12
C SER A 111 -29.06 -48.93 24.28
N TYR A 112 -29.80 -48.99 23.22
CA TYR A 112 -31.26 -48.87 23.23
C TYR A 112 -31.87 -50.13 22.61
N THR A 113 -32.61 -50.90 23.41
CA THR A 113 -33.33 -52.08 22.95
C THR A 113 -34.71 -51.62 22.52
N LEU A 114 -34.96 -51.52 21.26
CA LEU A 114 -36.24 -51.12 20.66
C LEU A 114 -36.97 -52.36 20.18
N ASN A 115 -38.11 -52.64 20.81
CA ASN A 115 -38.95 -53.77 20.47
C ASN A 115 -40.25 -53.32 19.78
N ARG A 116 -40.27 -52.27 18.96
CA ARG A 116 -41.47 -51.82 18.24
C ARG A 116 -41.14 -51.19 16.90
N HIS A 117 -42.07 -51.35 15.97
CA HIS A 117 -42.08 -50.64 14.71
C HIS A 117 -42.84 -49.33 14.91
N ASP A 118 -42.14 -48.19 14.69
CA ASP A 118 -42.79 -46.90 14.80
C ASP A 118 -42.22 -45.93 13.75
N THR A 119 -43.07 -45.05 13.29
CA THR A 119 -42.72 -43.95 12.38
C THR A 119 -43.16 -42.65 13.03
N GLY A 120 -42.29 -41.71 13.17
CA GLY A 120 -42.60 -40.46 13.79
C GLY A 120 -41.97 -39.27 13.09
N ALA A 121 -42.59 -38.15 13.24
CA ALA A 121 -42.00 -36.87 12.88
C ALA A 121 -42.28 -35.89 14.01
N ASN A 122 -41.23 -35.22 14.48
CA ASN A 122 -41.34 -34.16 15.46
C ASN A 122 -40.64 -32.90 14.92
N ALA A 123 -41.22 -31.77 15.20
CA ALA A 123 -40.64 -30.49 14.97
C ALA A 123 -40.65 -29.69 16.28
N SER A 124 -39.62 -28.92 16.52
CA SER A 124 -39.51 -28.06 17.70
C SER A 124 -38.94 -26.69 17.38
N VAL A 125 -39.40 -25.69 18.08
CA VAL A 125 -38.78 -24.36 18.12
C VAL A 125 -37.95 -24.30 19.39
N SER A 126 -36.68 -23.94 19.26
CA SER A 126 -35.78 -23.74 20.38
C SER A 126 -35.21 -22.32 20.37
N ALA A 127 -35.09 -21.74 21.54
CA ALA A 127 -34.44 -20.47 21.75
C ALA A 127 -33.31 -20.63 22.78
N VAL A 128 -32.14 -20.13 22.47
CA VAL A 128 -30.99 -20.05 23.39
C VAL A 128 -30.54 -18.62 23.47
N TRP A 129 -30.44 -18.07 24.65
CA TRP A 129 -29.98 -16.71 24.89
C TRP A 129 -28.87 -16.70 25.91
N PRO A 130 -27.60 -16.45 25.46
CA PRO A 130 -26.48 -16.26 26.39
C PRO A 130 -26.64 -14.91 27.10
N LEU A 131 -27.15 -14.92 28.32
CA LEU A 131 -27.35 -13.71 29.13
C LEU A 131 -26.02 -13.11 29.60
N TYR A 132 -25.06 -13.97 29.92
CA TYR A 132 -23.71 -13.58 30.35
C TYR A 132 -22.72 -14.68 30.01
N LEU A 133 -21.67 -14.35 29.25
CA LEU A 133 -20.59 -15.27 28.85
C LEU A 133 -19.22 -14.85 29.43
N GLY A 134 -19.20 -14.30 30.64
CA GLY A 134 -17.97 -13.90 31.29
C GLY A 134 -17.27 -12.67 30.67
N GLY A 135 -17.86 -12.02 29.68
CA GLY A 135 -17.25 -10.95 28.88
C GLY A 135 -16.76 -11.39 27.50
N ALA A 136 -16.87 -12.68 27.14
CA ALA A 136 -16.36 -13.19 25.85
C ALA A 136 -17.00 -12.51 24.63
N THR A 137 -18.28 -12.15 24.71
CA THR A 137 -18.97 -11.41 23.63
C THR A 137 -18.40 -10.03 23.41
N ASP A 138 -18.03 -9.34 24.47
CA ASP A 138 -17.45 -7.99 24.39
C ASP A 138 -16.01 -8.05 23.88
N ALA A 139 -15.25 -9.05 24.31
CA ALA A 139 -13.91 -9.33 23.80
C ALA A 139 -13.94 -9.62 22.28
N VAL A 140 -14.88 -10.44 21.79
CA VAL A 140 -15.01 -10.70 20.33
C VAL A 140 -15.41 -9.43 19.58
N ARG A 141 -16.36 -8.65 20.08
CA ARG A 141 -16.76 -7.37 19.47
C ARG A 141 -15.58 -6.39 19.42
N GLY A 142 -14.86 -6.25 20.53
CA GLY A 142 -13.68 -5.39 20.63
C GLY A 142 -12.57 -5.82 19.67
N PHE A 143 -12.32 -7.13 19.56
CA PHE A 143 -11.33 -7.70 18.63
C PHE A 143 -11.68 -7.39 17.16
N VAL A 144 -12.92 -7.65 16.73
CA VAL A 144 -13.36 -7.38 15.36
C VAL A 144 -13.37 -5.87 15.07
N SER A 145 -13.77 -5.03 16.03
CA SER A 145 -13.68 -3.58 15.93
C SER A 145 -12.22 -3.10 15.78
N ALA A 146 -11.28 -3.70 16.51
CA ALA A 146 -9.85 -3.40 16.36
C ALA A 146 -9.30 -3.84 14.99
N GLN A 147 -9.80 -4.95 14.42
CA GLN A 147 -9.47 -5.33 13.03
C GLN A 147 -9.98 -4.31 12.00
N ALA A 148 -11.15 -3.72 12.21
CA ALA A 148 -11.65 -2.65 11.34
C ALA A 148 -10.74 -1.42 11.39
N ARG A 149 -10.27 -1.02 12.59
CA ARG A 149 -9.29 0.07 12.72
C ARG A 149 -7.94 -0.25 12.08
N GLU A 150 -7.48 -1.50 12.13
CA GLU A 150 -6.28 -1.92 11.40
C GLU A 150 -6.47 -1.74 9.90
N ALA A 151 -7.60 -2.18 9.34
CA ALA A 151 -7.90 -2.02 7.93
C ALA A 151 -7.99 -0.55 7.50
N GLN A 152 -8.51 0.34 8.36
CA GLN A 152 -8.51 1.79 8.12
C GLN A 152 -7.09 2.34 8.04
N ALA A 153 -6.21 1.98 8.99
CA ALA A 153 -4.81 2.38 8.95
C ALA A 153 -4.07 1.85 7.70
N ASP A 154 -4.37 0.61 7.27
CA ASP A 154 -3.82 0.06 6.02
C ASP A 154 -4.32 0.83 4.77
N ALA A 155 -5.58 1.29 4.78
CA ALA A 155 -6.12 2.10 3.68
C ALA A 155 -5.51 3.49 3.64
N GLU A 156 -5.25 4.13 4.77
CA GLU A 156 -4.52 5.41 4.87
C GLU A 156 -3.09 5.24 4.36
N GLN A 157 -2.40 4.19 4.76
CA GLN A 157 -1.05 3.89 4.27
C GLN A 157 -1.05 3.69 2.75
N ALA A 158 -2.02 2.95 2.21
CA ALA A 158 -2.16 2.77 0.76
C ALA A 158 -2.37 4.12 0.04
N GLY A 159 -3.07 5.07 0.66
CA GLY A 159 -3.23 6.45 0.17
C GLY A 159 -1.89 7.17 0.04
N HIS A 160 -1.10 7.19 1.11
CA HIS A 160 0.23 7.82 1.11
C HIS A 160 1.18 7.18 0.09
N GLU A 161 1.20 5.85 0.01
CA GLU A 161 2.02 5.13 -0.98
C GLU A 161 1.62 5.44 -2.43
N VAL A 162 0.32 5.62 -2.69
CA VAL A 162 -0.20 5.97 -4.03
C VAL A 162 0.18 7.41 -4.37
N ASP A 163 0.09 8.36 -3.43
CA ASP A 163 0.53 9.74 -3.62
C ASP A 163 2.05 9.80 -3.92
N THR A 164 2.88 9.10 -3.15
CA THR A 164 4.33 9.03 -3.37
C THR A 164 4.67 8.39 -4.72
N LEU A 165 3.97 7.32 -5.10
CA LEU A 165 4.14 6.71 -6.42
C LEU A 165 3.80 7.69 -7.55
N LEU A 166 2.75 8.49 -7.39
CA LEU A 166 2.43 9.54 -8.38
C LEU A 166 3.56 10.55 -8.50
N VAL A 167 4.07 11.07 -7.37
CA VAL A 167 5.20 12.01 -7.38
C VAL A 167 6.38 11.40 -8.14
N GLN A 168 6.72 10.16 -7.84
CA GLN A 168 7.81 9.45 -8.49
C GLN A 168 7.61 9.34 -10.01
N ARG A 169 6.42 8.94 -10.46
CA ARG A 169 6.12 8.76 -11.87
C ARG A 169 5.98 10.08 -12.62
N TYR A 170 5.33 11.05 -12.01
CA TYR A 170 5.07 12.35 -12.63
C TYR A 170 6.36 13.15 -12.83
N PHE A 171 7.13 13.35 -11.75
CA PHE A 171 8.37 14.11 -11.83
C PHE A 171 9.51 13.32 -12.46
N GLY A 172 9.48 11.98 -12.38
CA GLY A 172 10.36 11.12 -13.19
C GLY A 172 10.12 11.29 -14.69
N ALA A 173 8.86 11.40 -15.13
CA ALA A 173 8.53 11.71 -16.52
C ALA A 173 8.94 13.12 -16.92
N GLN A 174 8.79 14.10 -16.03
CA GLN A 174 9.27 15.47 -16.24
C GLN A 174 10.78 15.55 -16.41
N LEU A 175 11.53 14.83 -15.56
CA LEU A 175 12.98 14.72 -15.69
C LEU A 175 13.39 14.09 -17.02
N ALA A 176 12.74 12.98 -17.41
CA ALA A 176 13.05 12.28 -18.66
C ALA A 176 12.79 13.17 -19.88
N GLN A 177 11.70 13.93 -19.90
CA GLN A 177 11.41 14.91 -20.95
C GLN A 177 12.46 16.04 -20.99
N ARG A 178 12.84 16.53 -19.82
CA ARG A 178 13.90 17.56 -19.73
C ARG A 178 15.23 17.04 -20.27
N ALA A 179 15.63 15.83 -19.88
CA ALA A 179 16.84 15.18 -20.37
C ALA A 179 16.79 14.97 -21.89
N ALA A 180 15.66 14.51 -22.44
CA ALA A 180 15.48 14.37 -23.87
C ALA A 180 15.63 15.70 -24.61
N THR A 181 15.01 16.78 -24.11
CA THR A 181 15.12 18.12 -24.69
C THR A 181 16.59 18.60 -24.74
N LEU A 182 17.31 18.45 -23.63
CA LEU A 182 18.72 18.85 -23.53
C LEU A 182 19.60 18.03 -24.48
N ARG A 183 19.40 16.73 -24.57
CA ARG A 183 20.17 15.83 -25.44
C ARG A 183 19.87 16.08 -26.93
N LEU A 184 18.61 16.33 -27.29
CA LEU A 184 18.23 16.72 -28.66
C LEU A 184 18.81 18.08 -29.06
N GLN A 185 18.85 19.04 -28.13
CA GLN A 185 19.48 20.33 -28.39
C GLN A 185 20.97 20.16 -28.64
N ALA A 186 21.67 19.41 -27.80
CA ALA A 186 23.09 19.11 -27.95
C ALA A 186 23.36 18.37 -29.30
N GLU A 187 22.57 17.37 -29.65
CA GLU A 187 22.68 16.64 -30.92
C GLU A 187 22.55 17.60 -32.12
N ARG A 188 21.55 18.49 -32.12
CA ARG A 188 21.35 19.47 -33.21
C ARG A 188 22.55 20.41 -33.35
N THR A 189 23.11 20.90 -32.26
CA THR A 189 24.28 21.79 -32.27
C THR A 189 25.53 21.06 -32.74
N ILE A 190 25.76 19.84 -32.23
CA ILE A 190 26.92 19.03 -32.65
C ILE A 190 26.80 18.62 -34.14
N ALA A 191 25.59 18.35 -34.64
CA ALA A 191 25.36 18.12 -36.08
C ALA A 191 25.79 19.31 -36.95
N GLN A 192 25.56 20.55 -36.49
CA GLN A 192 26.02 21.75 -37.20
C GLN A 192 27.57 21.83 -37.22
N HIS A 193 28.20 21.46 -36.11
CA HIS A 193 29.69 21.44 -36.02
C HIS A 193 30.29 20.32 -36.90
N ASP A 194 29.66 19.14 -36.97
CA ASP A 194 30.05 18.06 -37.87
C ASP A 194 29.97 18.48 -39.35
N ALA A 195 28.88 19.17 -39.72
CA ALA A 195 28.72 19.70 -41.07
C ALA A 195 29.73 20.79 -41.38
N ALA A 196 30.09 21.66 -40.41
CA ALA A 196 31.15 22.65 -40.55
C ALA A 196 32.53 21.96 -40.74
N ALA A 197 32.85 20.98 -39.91
CA ALA A 197 34.06 20.19 -40.00
C ALA A 197 34.22 19.52 -41.39
N GLN A 198 33.15 19.04 -41.97
CA GLN A 198 33.17 18.48 -43.34
C GLN A 198 33.57 19.53 -44.39
N LYS A 199 33.07 20.76 -44.28
CA LYS A 199 33.45 21.86 -45.16
C LYS A 199 34.91 22.30 -44.95
N MET A 200 35.37 22.33 -43.68
CA MET A 200 36.75 22.65 -43.36
C MET A 200 37.74 21.61 -43.90
N LEU A 201 37.41 20.32 -43.86
CA LEU A 201 38.24 19.29 -44.48
C LEU A 201 38.28 19.47 -46.03
N ALA A 202 37.15 19.74 -46.68
CA ALA A 202 37.11 20.00 -48.11
C ALA A 202 37.95 21.22 -48.54
N ALA A 203 38.04 22.24 -47.64
CA ALA A 203 38.89 23.42 -47.82
C ALA A 203 40.37 23.20 -47.39
N GLY A 204 40.74 22.05 -46.89
CA GLY A 204 42.09 21.71 -46.45
C GLY A 204 42.48 22.38 -45.11
N VAL A 205 41.52 22.92 -44.33
CA VAL A 205 41.74 23.64 -43.07
C VAL A 205 41.94 22.68 -41.89
N ILE A 206 41.31 21.51 -41.89
CA ILE A 206 41.46 20.49 -40.86
C ILE A 206 41.93 19.15 -41.43
N SER A 207 42.48 18.30 -40.53
CA SER A 207 42.91 16.96 -40.86
C SER A 207 41.71 15.97 -40.98
N ARG A 208 41.95 14.85 -41.70
CA ARG A 208 40.96 13.74 -41.76
C ARG A 208 40.67 13.17 -40.38
N VAL A 209 41.61 13.16 -39.45
CA VAL A 209 41.43 12.66 -38.07
C VAL A 209 40.45 13.56 -37.33
N GLU A 210 40.63 14.87 -37.37
CA GLU A 210 39.70 15.82 -36.76
C GLU A 210 38.31 15.71 -37.31
N ARG A 211 38.16 15.51 -38.63
CA ARG A 211 36.85 15.25 -39.24
C ARG A 211 36.20 13.96 -38.73
N LEU A 212 36.97 12.87 -38.59
CA LEU A 212 36.47 11.63 -38.06
C LEU A 212 36.06 11.72 -36.56
N GLN A 213 36.82 12.50 -35.79
CA GLN A 213 36.49 12.80 -34.38
C GLN A 213 35.17 13.56 -34.27
N ALA A 214 34.94 14.59 -35.09
CA ALA A 214 33.68 15.32 -35.12
C ALA A 214 32.51 14.42 -35.50
N SER A 215 32.70 13.54 -36.49
CA SER A 215 31.70 12.56 -36.93
C SER A 215 31.35 11.55 -35.81
N ALA A 216 32.37 11.04 -35.12
CA ALA A 216 32.19 10.09 -34.02
C ALA A 216 31.41 10.75 -32.85
N ALA A 217 31.74 12.00 -32.52
CA ALA A 217 31.03 12.76 -31.50
C ALA A 217 29.57 13.04 -31.87
N TYR A 218 29.30 13.36 -33.14
CA TYR A 218 27.91 13.48 -33.63
C TYR A 218 27.10 12.19 -33.50
N GLU A 219 27.67 11.06 -33.93
CA GLU A 219 26.99 9.76 -33.81
C GLU A 219 26.77 9.36 -32.34
N GLU A 220 27.66 9.76 -31.44
CA GLU A 220 27.46 9.57 -29.99
C GLU A 220 26.33 10.46 -29.46
N ALA A 221 26.33 11.74 -29.79
CA ALA A 221 25.26 12.65 -29.41
C ALA A 221 23.88 12.18 -29.90
N ARG A 222 23.83 11.69 -31.17
CA ARG A 222 22.63 11.14 -31.77
C ARG A 222 22.13 9.87 -31.06
N ARG A 223 23.03 8.97 -30.65
CA ARG A 223 22.65 7.79 -29.86
C ARG A 223 22.10 8.20 -28.50
N ASN A 224 22.76 9.17 -27.83
CA ASN A 224 22.33 9.67 -26.53
C ASN A 224 20.98 10.39 -26.60
N ALA A 225 20.73 11.17 -27.66
CA ALA A 225 19.43 11.83 -27.87
C ALA A 225 18.31 10.81 -28.07
N ARG A 226 18.50 9.81 -28.96
CA ARG A 226 17.51 8.73 -29.18
C ARG A 226 17.20 7.93 -27.92
N LYS A 227 18.24 7.62 -27.12
CA LYS A 227 18.05 6.94 -25.84
C LYS A 227 17.17 7.79 -24.91
N ALA A 228 17.47 9.08 -24.76
CA ALA A 228 16.70 9.98 -23.90
C ALA A 228 15.25 10.15 -24.37
N GLU A 229 15.00 10.20 -25.70
CA GLU A 229 13.65 10.21 -26.26
C GLU A 229 12.87 8.94 -25.91
N ASN A 230 13.49 7.77 -26.05
CA ASN A 230 12.87 6.50 -25.68
C ASN A 230 12.57 6.42 -24.18
N ASP A 231 13.49 6.89 -23.33
CA ASP A 231 13.32 6.94 -21.88
C ASP A 231 12.15 7.88 -21.50
N ALA A 232 12.03 9.03 -22.16
CA ALA A 232 10.93 9.98 -21.96
C ALA A 232 9.59 9.39 -22.42
N ALA A 233 9.55 8.72 -23.57
CA ALA A 233 8.36 8.05 -24.05
C ALA A 233 7.89 6.96 -23.08
N LEU A 234 8.81 6.13 -22.59
CA LEU A 234 8.52 5.09 -21.60
C LEU A 234 8.00 5.69 -20.28
N ALA A 235 8.62 6.76 -19.81
CA ALA A 235 8.18 7.45 -18.60
C ALA A 235 6.78 8.04 -18.76
N GLY A 236 6.45 8.61 -19.91
CA GLY A 236 5.09 9.09 -20.24
C GLY A 236 4.05 7.98 -20.25
N VAL A 237 4.38 6.80 -20.78
CA VAL A 237 3.50 5.62 -20.74
C VAL A 237 3.34 5.11 -19.31
N ALA A 238 4.41 5.07 -18.51
CA ALA A 238 4.34 4.66 -17.11
C ALA A 238 3.46 5.59 -16.29
N LEU A 239 3.56 6.91 -16.51
CA LEU A 239 2.67 7.89 -15.89
C LEU A 239 1.22 7.70 -16.35
N ALA A 240 0.97 7.50 -17.65
CA ALA A 240 -0.36 7.25 -18.19
C ALA A 240 -1.04 6.05 -17.52
N ARG A 241 -0.30 4.96 -17.34
CA ARG A 241 -0.81 3.78 -16.62
C ARG A 241 -1.14 4.08 -15.15
N THR A 242 -0.31 4.89 -14.49
CA THR A 242 -0.53 5.27 -13.08
C THR A 242 -1.82 6.08 -12.93
N VAL A 243 -2.09 7.02 -13.83
CA VAL A 243 -3.31 7.85 -13.79
C VAL A 243 -4.48 7.27 -14.59
N ARG A 244 -4.37 6.04 -15.09
CA ARG A 244 -5.40 5.37 -15.92
C ARG A 244 -5.83 6.22 -17.12
N ALA A 245 -4.87 6.84 -17.80
CA ALA A 245 -5.09 7.55 -19.07
C ALA A 245 -4.86 6.63 -20.26
N GLU A 246 -5.60 6.85 -21.33
CA GLU A 246 -5.35 6.22 -22.64
C GLU A 246 -4.23 6.99 -23.35
N GLY A 247 -3.27 6.28 -23.91
CA GLY A 247 -2.11 6.85 -24.61
C GLY A 247 -0.97 7.27 -23.68
N SER A 248 -0.27 8.36 -24.03
CA SER A 248 0.82 8.94 -23.24
C SER A 248 0.35 10.17 -22.46
N VAL A 249 1.00 10.45 -21.34
CA VAL A 249 0.74 11.68 -20.55
C VAL A 249 1.99 12.54 -20.55
N THR A 250 1.79 13.83 -20.84
CA THR A 250 2.82 14.86 -20.76
C THR A 250 2.63 15.66 -19.47
N PRO A 251 3.56 15.60 -18.50
CA PRO A 251 3.47 16.38 -17.28
C PRO A 251 3.71 17.87 -17.56
N GLN A 252 2.86 18.74 -17.03
CA GLN A 252 2.96 20.20 -17.21
C GLN A 252 3.61 20.92 -16.03
N THR A 253 3.49 20.36 -14.81
CA THR A 253 4.13 20.97 -13.63
C THR A 253 5.62 20.73 -13.71
N PRO A 254 6.46 21.79 -13.72
CA PRO A 254 7.91 21.61 -13.83
C PRO A 254 8.51 20.99 -12.58
N LEU A 255 9.73 20.47 -12.70
CA LEU A 255 10.56 20.18 -11.52
C LEU A 255 10.76 21.46 -10.72
N PHE A 256 10.76 21.33 -9.41
CA PHE A 256 10.78 22.48 -8.52
C PHE A 256 11.70 22.26 -7.31
N LEU A 257 12.03 23.37 -6.65
CA LEU A 257 12.78 23.37 -5.41
C LEU A 257 12.37 24.61 -4.59
N ILE A 258 12.41 24.47 -3.27
CA ILE A 258 12.34 25.59 -2.33
C ILE A 258 13.78 25.87 -1.87
N SER A 259 14.30 27.06 -2.21
CA SER A 259 15.70 27.43 -1.91
C SER A 259 15.95 27.63 -0.40
N ALA A 260 14.95 28.13 0.31
CA ALA A 260 14.99 28.27 1.76
C ALA A 260 14.85 26.91 2.47
N PRO A 261 15.40 26.75 3.69
CA PRO A 261 15.11 25.59 4.51
C PRO A 261 13.59 25.47 4.78
N ILE A 262 13.10 24.24 4.75
CA ILE A 262 11.71 23.93 5.14
C ILE A 262 11.55 23.92 6.66
N GLU A 263 10.39 23.55 7.14
CA GLU A 263 10.07 23.42 8.56
C GLU A 263 11.12 22.58 9.33
N PRO A 264 11.34 22.86 10.62
CA PRO A 264 12.32 22.14 11.42
C PRO A 264 11.93 20.66 11.61
N LEU A 265 12.92 19.81 11.84
CA LEU A 265 12.75 18.35 12.01
C LEU A 265 11.65 18.00 13.03
N GLY A 266 11.58 18.75 14.16
CA GLY A 266 10.56 18.50 15.20
C GLY A 266 9.13 18.57 14.68
N HIS A 267 8.83 19.46 13.74
CA HIS A 267 7.52 19.56 13.11
C HIS A 267 7.09 18.23 12.43
N PHE A 268 8.00 17.61 11.71
CA PHE A 268 7.72 16.35 10.98
C PHE A 268 7.68 15.14 11.91
N ILE A 269 8.50 15.13 12.98
CA ILE A 269 8.45 14.07 14.00
C ILE A 269 7.12 14.13 14.75
N ASP A 270 6.68 15.31 15.20
CA ASP A 270 5.42 15.48 15.91
C ASP A 270 4.22 15.08 15.01
N ALA A 271 4.25 15.47 13.74
CA ALA A 271 3.26 15.04 12.77
C ALA A 271 3.24 13.51 12.61
N ALA A 272 4.40 12.88 12.44
CA ALA A 272 4.50 11.43 12.29
C ALA A 272 3.98 10.68 13.52
N LEU A 273 4.34 11.11 14.73
CA LEU A 273 3.90 10.46 15.96
C LEU A 273 2.38 10.57 16.20
N THR A 274 1.71 11.51 15.52
CA THR A 274 0.25 11.70 15.63
C THR A 274 -0.54 11.15 14.45
N ARG A 275 0.03 11.15 13.24
CA ARG A 275 -0.70 10.90 11.99
C ARG A 275 -0.20 9.71 11.17
N HIS A 276 0.98 9.15 11.49
CA HIS A 276 1.54 8.07 10.67
C HIS A 276 0.67 6.80 10.76
N PRO A 277 0.12 6.29 9.63
CA PRO A 277 -0.81 5.16 9.65
C PRO A 277 -0.20 3.88 10.22
N GLY A 278 1.11 3.70 10.12
CA GLY A 278 1.82 2.58 10.74
C GLY A 278 1.65 2.54 12.28
N LEU A 279 1.57 3.69 12.96
CA LEU A 279 1.28 3.75 14.40
C LEU A 279 -0.18 3.40 14.67
N GLY A 280 -1.12 3.86 13.83
CA GLY A 280 -2.53 3.47 13.89
C GLY A 280 -2.70 1.94 13.78
N LYS A 281 -1.97 1.32 12.86
CA LYS A 281 -1.94 -0.14 12.70
C LYS A 281 -1.40 -0.86 13.94
N VAL A 282 -0.28 -0.41 14.49
CA VAL A 282 0.31 -1.00 15.71
C VAL A 282 -0.64 -0.85 16.90
N ALA A 283 -1.26 0.32 17.07
CA ALA A 283 -2.26 0.56 18.11
C ALA A 283 -3.50 -0.37 17.95
N ALA A 284 -3.96 -0.59 16.72
CA ALA A 284 -5.04 -1.53 16.44
C ALA A 284 -4.65 -2.96 16.79
N LYS A 285 -3.42 -3.40 16.46
CA LYS A 285 -2.90 -4.72 16.83
C LYS A 285 -2.73 -4.90 18.34
N LYS A 286 -2.31 -3.85 19.06
CA LYS A 286 -2.27 -3.86 20.52
C LYS A 286 -3.68 -4.07 21.08
N ALA A 287 -4.67 -3.30 20.60
CA ALA A 287 -6.06 -3.47 21.01
C ALA A 287 -6.61 -4.89 20.71
N GLN A 288 -6.20 -5.52 19.60
CA GLN A 288 -6.55 -6.92 19.32
C GLN A 288 -5.95 -7.88 20.37
N ALA A 289 -4.68 -7.69 20.76
CA ALA A 289 -4.03 -8.50 21.77
C ALA A 289 -4.71 -8.34 23.15
N GLU A 290 -5.09 -7.11 23.52
CA GLU A 290 -5.84 -6.81 24.73
C GLU A 290 -7.20 -7.54 24.74
N GLN A 291 -7.94 -7.49 23.63
CA GLN A 291 -9.23 -8.17 23.51
C GLN A 291 -9.09 -9.72 23.52
N LEU A 292 -8.01 -10.27 22.97
CA LEU A 292 -7.72 -11.70 23.07
C LEU A 292 -7.45 -12.11 24.53
N HIS A 293 -6.69 -11.30 25.26
CA HIS A 293 -6.45 -11.52 26.69
C HIS A 293 -7.77 -11.48 27.49
N GLU A 294 -8.63 -10.48 27.26
CA GLU A 294 -9.95 -10.41 27.90
C GLU A 294 -10.83 -11.62 27.55
N GLY A 295 -10.74 -12.12 26.31
CA GLY A 295 -11.41 -13.33 25.88
C GLY A 295 -10.96 -14.57 26.66
N GLU A 296 -9.64 -14.74 26.88
CA GLU A 296 -9.08 -15.82 27.72
C GLU A 296 -9.53 -15.70 29.19
N GLU A 297 -9.55 -14.49 29.75
CA GLU A 297 -10.05 -14.24 31.09
C GLU A 297 -11.56 -14.51 31.23
N ALA A 298 -12.36 -14.23 30.18
CA ALA A 298 -13.79 -14.51 30.15
C ALA A 298 -14.12 -16.00 30.36
N LEU A 299 -13.21 -16.89 29.93
CA LEU A 299 -13.39 -18.33 30.09
C LEU A 299 -13.28 -18.82 31.55
N ARG A 300 -12.72 -17.99 32.45
CA ARG A 300 -12.59 -18.27 33.88
C ARG A 300 -13.82 -17.83 34.68
N ARG A 301 -14.69 -17.01 34.08
CA ARG A 301 -15.86 -16.43 34.73
C ARG A 301 -17.10 -17.33 34.53
N PRO A 302 -18.08 -17.27 35.44
CA PRO A 302 -19.34 -17.98 35.27
C PRO A 302 -20.06 -17.57 33.98
N GLN A 303 -20.78 -18.50 33.36
CA GLN A 303 -21.60 -18.26 32.17
C GLN A 303 -23.06 -18.51 32.52
N VAL A 304 -23.97 -17.65 32.06
CA VAL A 304 -25.41 -17.75 32.30
C VAL A 304 -26.12 -17.76 30.95
N ILE A 305 -26.90 -18.79 30.71
CA ILE A 305 -27.72 -18.93 29.51
C ILE A 305 -29.20 -19.13 29.87
N ALA A 306 -30.07 -18.48 29.14
CA ALA A 306 -31.49 -18.81 29.12
C ALA A 306 -31.78 -19.73 27.93
N PHE A 307 -32.62 -20.73 28.13
CA PHE A 307 -32.99 -21.63 27.05
C PHE A 307 -34.49 -21.96 27.13
N GLY A 308 -35.09 -22.25 26.00
CA GLY A 308 -36.46 -22.74 25.91
C GLY A 308 -36.63 -23.56 24.65
N THR A 309 -37.44 -24.61 24.75
CA THR A 309 -37.83 -25.39 23.58
C THR A 309 -39.32 -25.68 23.66
N ARG A 310 -40.03 -25.71 22.54
CA ARG A 310 -41.43 -26.07 22.41
C ARG A 310 -41.62 -26.96 21.19
N GLU A 311 -42.31 -28.07 21.40
CA GLU A 311 -42.68 -28.97 20.32
C GLU A 311 -43.78 -28.35 19.44
N ILE A 312 -43.70 -28.58 18.14
CA ILE A 312 -44.72 -28.17 17.17
C ILE A 312 -45.58 -29.38 16.87
N LYS A 313 -46.71 -29.50 17.60
CA LYS A 313 -47.71 -30.53 17.34
C LYS A 313 -49.15 -30.00 17.55
N SER A 314 -50.12 -30.66 16.96
CA SER A 314 -51.54 -30.38 17.23
C SER A 314 -51.91 -30.92 18.60
N GLY A 315 -52.56 -30.12 19.44
CA GLY A 315 -52.91 -30.44 20.83
C GLY A 315 -51.95 -29.83 21.85
N ASN A 316 -51.79 -30.48 23.01
CA ASN A 316 -50.90 -30.00 24.06
C ASN A 316 -49.45 -30.21 23.65
N ALA A 317 -48.77 -29.12 23.31
CA ALA A 317 -47.36 -29.12 22.95
C ALA A 317 -46.48 -29.10 24.20
N ASP A 318 -45.54 -30.02 24.29
CA ASP A 318 -44.58 -30.06 25.38
C ASP A 318 -43.59 -28.87 25.24
N TRP A 319 -43.24 -28.27 26.36
CA TRP A 319 -42.26 -27.19 26.41
C TRP A 319 -41.38 -27.28 27.64
N VAL A 320 -40.18 -26.80 27.53
CA VAL A 320 -39.25 -26.59 28.63
C VAL A 320 -38.59 -25.25 28.47
N ALA A 321 -38.45 -24.52 29.58
CA ALA A 321 -37.66 -23.29 29.60
C ALA A 321 -36.92 -23.20 30.95
N GLY A 322 -35.76 -22.59 30.92
CA GLY A 322 -34.95 -22.50 32.12
C GLY A 322 -33.74 -21.58 31.98
N LEU A 323 -33.05 -21.44 33.09
CA LEU A 323 -31.75 -20.78 33.18
C LEU A 323 -30.68 -21.83 33.49
N GLY A 324 -29.60 -21.80 32.73
CA GLY A 324 -28.44 -22.64 33.00
C GLY A 324 -27.26 -21.75 33.46
N VAL A 325 -26.59 -22.16 34.50
CA VAL A 325 -25.32 -21.55 34.95
C VAL A 325 -24.22 -22.57 34.81
N ARG A 326 -23.15 -22.17 34.16
CA ARG A 326 -21.96 -23.00 34.01
C ARG A 326 -20.74 -22.24 34.52
N TRP A 327 -20.00 -22.87 35.42
CA TRP A 327 -18.73 -22.38 35.89
C TRP A 327 -17.74 -23.53 35.96
N THR A 328 -16.68 -23.45 35.16
CA THR A 328 -15.65 -24.47 35.14
C THR A 328 -14.65 -24.20 36.28
N LEU A 329 -14.75 -24.96 37.33
CA LEU A 329 -13.87 -24.83 38.51
C LEU A 329 -12.54 -25.57 38.33
N TYR A 330 -12.53 -26.66 37.58
CA TYR A 330 -11.37 -27.47 37.26
C TYR A 330 -11.48 -28.07 35.87
N ASP A 331 -10.43 -28.00 35.10
CA ASP A 331 -10.24 -28.75 33.85
C ASP A 331 -8.76 -29.17 33.72
N SER A 332 -8.41 -29.94 32.68
CA SER A 332 -7.04 -30.40 32.41
C SER A 332 -6.13 -29.32 31.81
N VAL A 333 -6.61 -28.12 31.62
CA VAL A 333 -5.90 -26.99 30.99
C VAL A 333 -5.40 -26.06 32.08
N ASP A 334 -4.13 -25.71 32.07
CA ASP A 334 -3.57 -24.69 32.95
C ASP A 334 -3.97 -23.31 32.45
N ARG A 335 -5.14 -22.81 32.91
CA ARG A 335 -5.69 -21.52 32.54
C ARG A 335 -4.86 -20.34 33.06
N ASN A 336 -4.09 -20.55 34.16
CA ASN A 336 -3.21 -19.50 34.66
C ASN A 336 -2.03 -19.30 33.71
N ALA A 337 -1.48 -20.39 33.17
CA ALA A 337 -0.42 -20.34 32.18
C ALA A 337 -0.90 -19.69 30.88
N LEU A 338 -2.13 -20.02 30.41
CA LEU A 338 -2.71 -19.40 29.20
C LEU A 338 -2.98 -17.89 29.39
N SER A 339 -3.55 -17.50 30.55
CA SER A 339 -3.75 -16.09 30.87
C SER A 339 -2.42 -15.34 30.97
N ALA A 340 -1.41 -15.93 31.63
CA ALA A 340 -0.07 -15.33 31.66
C ALA A 340 0.55 -15.21 30.26
N ALA A 341 0.35 -16.20 29.40
CA ALA A 341 0.83 -16.16 28.01
C ALA A 341 0.16 -15.05 27.19
N SER A 342 -1.19 -14.91 27.26
CA SER A 342 -1.90 -13.85 26.56
C SER A 342 -1.56 -12.45 27.10
N HIS A 343 -1.31 -12.32 28.43
CA HIS A 343 -0.79 -11.09 29.00
C HIS A 343 0.60 -10.73 28.46
N LYS A 344 1.49 -11.73 28.28
CA LYS A 344 2.80 -11.51 27.63
C LYS A 344 2.68 -11.07 26.16
N GLN A 345 1.63 -11.47 25.46
CA GLN A 345 1.35 -10.96 24.10
C GLN A 345 0.97 -9.48 24.13
N VAL A 346 0.23 -9.03 25.15
CA VAL A 346 -0.06 -7.59 25.33
C VAL A 346 1.23 -6.82 25.62
N GLU A 347 2.07 -7.29 26.55
CA GLU A 347 3.37 -6.66 26.83
C GLU A 347 4.26 -6.62 25.55
N GLN A 348 4.25 -7.68 24.75
CA GLN A 348 4.95 -7.70 23.46
C GLN A 348 4.43 -6.61 22.51
N ALA A 349 3.10 -6.45 22.41
CA ALA A 349 2.50 -5.42 21.57
C ALA A 349 2.86 -4.00 22.05
N GLU A 350 2.96 -3.77 23.36
CA GLU A 350 3.42 -2.50 23.94
C GLU A 350 4.88 -2.20 23.57
N ARG A 351 5.75 -3.20 23.66
CA ARG A 351 7.16 -3.03 23.24
C ARG A 351 7.28 -2.76 21.75
N THR A 352 6.41 -3.40 20.94
CA THR A 352 6.35 -3.15 19.50
C THR A 352 5.90 -1.72 19.18
N ASP A 353 4.93 -1.15 19.93
CA ASP A 353 4.54 0.26 19.77
C ASP A 353 5.70 1.21 20.06
N LEU A 354 6.40 1.00 21.17
CA LEU A 354 7.57 1.83 21.51
C LEU A 354 8.68 1.75 20.44
N GLN A 355 8.94 0.55 19.92
CA GLN A 355 9.91 0.37 18.85
C GLN A 355 9.46 1.06 17.56
N ALA A 356 8.19 0.91 17.17
CA ALA A 356 7.64 1.53 15.97
C ALA A 356 7.74 3.06 16.02
N ARG A 357 7.48 3.68 17.17
CA ARG A 357 7.66 5.13 17.38
C ARG A 357 9.11 5.57 17.16
N SER A 358 10.07 4.79 17.68
CA SER A 358 11.49 5.06 17.50
C SER A 358 11.90 4.94 16.03
N ASP A 359 11.48 3.87 15.36
CA ASP A 359 11.83 3.58 13.97
C ASP A 359 11.24 4.62 13.01
N ILE A 360 9.99 5.04 13.24
CA ILE A 360 9.33 6.08 12.45
C ILE A 360 10.03 7.43 12.68
N SER A 361 10.38 7.78 13.90
CA SER A 361 11.13 9.02 14.18
C SER A 361 12.48 9.03 13.46
N LEU A 362 13.20 7.92 13.46
CA LEU A 362 14.47 7.76 12.73
C LEU A 362 14.27 7.84 11.21
N LEU A 363 13.19 7.25 10.69
CA LEU A 363 12.85 7.32 9.27
C LEU A 363 12.59 8.77 8.82
N VAL A 364 11.81 9.52 9.61
CA VAL A 364 11.54 10.94 9.38
C VAL A 364 12.82 11.75 9.40
N GLU A 365 13.69 11.56 10.41
CA GLU A 365 14.97 12.26 10.48
C GLU A 365 15.84 11.96 9.27
N ARG A 366 15.93 10.70 8.86
CA ARG A 366 16.69 10.31 7.66
C ARG A 366 16.15 11.02 6.41
N ASN A 367 14.83 11.04 6.22
CA ASN A 367 14.20 11.65 5.04
C ASN A 367 14.34 13.18 5.08
N TRP A 368 14.23 13.82 6.26
CA TRP A 368 14.46 15.25 6.41
C TRP A 368 15.90 15.65 6.05
N ARG A 369 16.90 14.86 6.51
CA ARG A 369 18.31 15.07 6.15
C ARG A 369 18.57 14.82 4.67
N ALA A 370 17.92 13.82 4.07
CA ALA A 370 18.03 13.54 2.64
C ALA A 370 17.48 14.70 1.81
N LEU A 371 16.37 15.29 2.20
CA LEU A 371 15.78 16.45 1.55
C LEU A 371 16.70 17.68 1.64
N ASP A 372 17.23 18.00 2.83
CA ASP A 372 18.14 19.13 3.00
C ASP A 372 19.44 18.94 2.21
N ASN A 373 19.94 17.71 2.13
CA ASN A 373 21.11 17.38 1.32
C ASN A 373 20.83 17.56 -0.19
N ALA A 374 19.69 17.06 -0.69
CA ALA A 374 19.30 17.24 -2.09
C ALA A 374 19.11 18.74 -2.44
N ARG A 375 18.53 19.53 -1.52
CA ARG A 375 18.41 20.97 -1.67
C ARG A 375 19.76 21.63 -1.83
N ARG A 376 20.71 21.36 -0.94
CA ARG A 376 22.08 21.89 -1.00
C ARG A 376 22.80 21.49 -2.27
N GLN A 377 22.74 20.22 -2.63
CA GLN A 377 23.36 19.69 -3.85
C GLN A 377 22.87 20.45 -5.10
N TYR A 378 21.56 20.68 -5.23
CA TYR A 378 21.03 21.46 -6.34
C TYR A 378 21.58 22.90 -6.36
N LEU A 379 21.60 23.56 -5.21
CA LEU A 379 22.07 24.96 -5.10
C LEU A 379 23.57 25.10 -5.43
N GLU A 380 24.39 24.14 -4.97
CA GLU A 380 25.84 24.09 -5.24
C GLU A 380 26.15 23.89 -6.73
N MET A 381 25.27 23.23 -7.50
CA MET A 381 25.46 23.05 -8.94
C MET A 381 25.39 24.36 -9.75
N LYS A 382 24.94 25.48 -9.15
CA LYS A 382 24.85 26.77 -9.83
C LYS A 382 26.18 27.17 -10.48
N VAL A 383 27.28 27.09 -9.74
CA VAL A 383 28.62 27.46 -10.23
C VAL A 383 29.05 26.53 -11.37
N SER A 384 28.77 25.23 -11.28
CA SER A 384 29.11 24.28 -12.35
C SER A 384 28.34 24.57 -13.65
N VAL A 385 27.06 24.99 -13.55
CA VAL A 385 26.29 25.40 -14.71
C VAL A 385 26.80 26.69 -15.31
N GLU A 386 27.11 27.71 -14.50
CA GLU A 386 27.72 28.97 -14.93
C GLU A 386 29.04 28.73 -15.65
N LEU A 387 29.93 27.89 -15.08
CA LEU A 387 31.19 27.50 -15.70
C LEU A 387 30.96 26.81 -17.06
N ALA A 388 30.08 25.82 -17.12
CA ALA A 388 29.83 25.10 -18.37
C ALA A 388 29.30 26.03 -19.48
N GLN A 389 28.42 26.96 -19.12
CA GLN A 389 27.92 27.97 -20.06
C GLN A 389 29.01 28.93 -20.56
N GLU A 390 29.87 29.42 -19.66
CA GLU A 390 30.94 30.33 -20.03
C GLU A 390 32.03 29.63 -20.88
N VAL A 391 32.34 28.34 -20.61
CA VAL A 391 33.23 27.53 -21.43
C VAL A 391 32.73 27.40 -22.86
N VAL A 392 31.42 27.07 -23.06
CA VAL A 392 30.83 27.01 -24.40
C VAL A 392 30.94 28.34 -25.12
N LYS A 393 30.63 29.45 -24.45
CA LYS A 393 30.72 30.80 -25.01
C LYS A 393 32.19 31.13 -25.41
N LEU A 394 33.16 30.82 -24.55
CA LEU A 394 34.58 31.04 -24.81
C LEU A 394 35.05 30.17 -25.99
N ARG A 395 34.70 28.86 -26.05
CA ARG A 395 35.10 28.00 -27.16
C ARG A 395 34.45 28.39 -28.49
N THR A 396 33.20 28.91 -28.43
CA THR A 396 32.51 29.45 -29.61
C THR A 396 33.25 30.69 -30.17
N ALA A 397 33.67 31.60 -29.30
CA ALA A 397 34.47 32.76 -29.72
C ALA A 397 35.85 32.34 -30.26
N GLY A 398 36.55 31.45 -29.53
CA GLY A 398 37.87 30.93 -29.92
C GLY A 398 37.85 30.19 -31.26
N LEU A 399 36.76 29.45 -31.57
CA LEU A 399 36.61 28.80 -32.91
C LEU A 399 36.53 29.85 -34.03
N ARG A 400 35.89 30.99 -33.83
CA ARG A 400 35.79 32.06 -34.81
C ARG A 400 37.15 32.77 -35.02
N GLU A 401 37.97 32.85 -34.00
CA GLU A 401 39.28 33.47 -34.01
C GLU A 401 40.41 32.47 -34.34
N GLY A 402 40.11 31.19 -34.53
CA GLY A 402 41.06 30.14 -34.83
C GLY A 402 41.93 29.70 -33.62
N THR A 403 41.54 30.07 -32.38
CA THR A 403 42.25 29.71 -31.14
C THR A 403 41.68 28.46 -30.44
N SER A 404 40.54 27.96 -30.91
CA SER A 404 39.89 26.71 -30.45
C SER A 404 39.56 25.80 -31.64
N THR A 405 39.56 24.49 -31.41
CA THR A 405 39.20 23.52 -32.44
C THR A 405 37.67 23.24 -32.39
N THR A 406 37.16 22.66 -33.49
CA THR A 406 35.74 22.19 -33.52
C THR A 406 35.52 21.14 -32.43
N LEU A 407 36.49 20.28 -32.12
CA LEU A 407 36.37 19.26 -31.08
C LEU A 407 36.29 19.88 -29.68
N ASP A 408 37.07 20.91 -29.37
CA ASP A 408 36.99 21.64 -28.10
C ASP A 408 35.57 22.19 -27.84
N LEU A 409 34.90 22.69 -28.90
CA LEU A 409 33.57 23.21 -28.80
C LEU A 409 32.55 22.10 -28.60
N ILE A 410 32.67 21.00 -29.34
CA ILE A 410 31.79 19.79 -29.19
C ILE A 410 31.90 19.23 -27.77
N ASP A 411 33.12 19.13 -27.22
CA ASP A 411 33.34 18.66 -25.85
C ASP A 411 32.72 19.62 -24.83
N ALA A 412 32.86 20.93 -25.01
CA ALA A 412 32.24 21.93 -24.16
C ALA A 412 30.69 21.84 -24.17
N GLU A 413 30.06 21.67 -25.31
CA GLU A 413 28.60 21.53 -25.45
C GLU A 413 28.08 20.18 -24.88
N THR A 414 28.83 19.11 -25.08
CA THR A 414 28.54 17.81 -24.50
C THR A 414 28.56 17.88 -22.96
N ASN A 415 29.61 18.56 -22.41
CA ASN A 415 29.71 18.76 -20.97
C ASN A 415 28.62 19.69 -20.43
N GLN A 416 28.22 20.74 -21.15
CA GLN A 416 27.13 21.62 -20.76
C GLN A 416 25.81 20.84 -20.68
N ALA A 417 25.48 20.02 -21.71
CA ALA A 417 24.28 19.20 -21.71
C ALA A 417 24.29 18.18 -20.55
N LYS A 418 25.47 17.63 -20.21
CA LYS A 418 25.64 16.74 -19.06
C LYS A 418 25.32 17.46 -17.74
N VAL A 419 25.97 18.61 -17.50
CA VAL A 419 25.80 19.39 -16.25
C VAL A 419 24.35 19.87 -16.08
N LEU A 420 23.68 20.30 -17.16
CA LEU A 420 22.27 20.70 -17.11
C LEU A 420 21.36 19.51 -16.80
N THR A 421 21.68 18.32 -17.32
CA THR A 421 20.93 17.08 -17.02
C THR A 421 21.12 16.67 -15.55
N GLU A 422 22.35 16.75 -15.04
CA GLU A 422 22.66 16.47 -13.63
C GLU A 422 21.95 17.44 -12.69
N ARG A 423 21.85 18.72 -13.07
CA ARG A 423 21.08 19.71 -12.29
C ARG A 423 19.58 19.40 -12.29
N ALA A 424 19.02 18.97 -13.42
CA ALA A 424 17.64 18.53 -13.46
C ALA A 424 17.40 17.27 -12.61
N GLN A 425 18.38 16.34 -12.61
CA GLN A 425 18.36 15.17 -11.74
C GLN A 425 18.36 15.59 -10.25
N ALA A 426 19.22 16.51 -9.84
CA ALA A 426 19.27 17.00 -8.46
C ALA A 426 17.93 17.67 -8.03
N ALA A 427 17.26 18.37 -8.95
CA ALA A 427 15.91 18.89 -8.68
C ALA A 427 14.88 17.78 -8.49
N ASN A 428 14.95 16.72 -9.31
CA ASN A 428 14.08 15.56 -9.14
C ASN A 428 14.37 14.83 -7.81
N ASP A 429 15.64 14.68 -7.44
CA ASP A 429 16.02 14.05 -6.17
C ASP A 429 15.47 14.82 -4.97
N TYR A 430 15.45 16.16 -5.04
CA TYR A 430 14.78 17.00 -4.04
C TYR A 430 13.27 16.70 -3.98
N VAL A 431 12.60 16.66 -5.11
CA VAL A 431 11.15 16.38 -5.19
C VAL A 431 10.82 14.99 -4.65
N GLN A 432 11.63 13.97 -4.97
CA GLN A 432 11.47 12.62 -4.45
C GLN A 432 11.71 12.56 -2.93
N ALA A 433 12.76 13.22 -2.44
CA ALA A 433 13.05 13.28 -1.01
C ALA A 433 11.94 14.02 -0.23
N LEU A 434 11.35 15.07 -0.80
CA LEU A 434 10.20 15.77 -0.21
C LEU A 434 8.99 14.83 -0.10
N ALA A 435 8.67 14.08 -1.14
CA ALA A 435 7.56 13.13 -1.10
C ALA A 435 7.77 12.04 -0.04
N GLN A 436 8.99 11.50 0.07
CA GLN A 436 9.33 10.49 1.08
C GLN A 436 9.27 11.06 2.51
N LEU A 437 9.68 12.32 2.70
CA LEU A 437 9.56 12.98 4.00
C LEU A 437 8.08 13.14 4.40
N LEU A 438 7.26 13.65 3.48
CA LEU A 438 5.83 13.85 3.74
C LEU A 438 5.11 12.53 3.98
N GLU A 439 5.44 11.47 3.24
CA GLU A 439 4.93 10.12 3.48
C GLU A 439 5.29 9.63 4.87
N SER A 440 6.58 9.70 5.25
CA SER A 440 7.04 9.25 6.57
C SER A 440 6.51 10.11 7.72
N ALA A 441 6.07 11.33 7.45
CA ALA A 441 5.43 12.21 8.42
C ALA A 441 3.89 12.08 8.46
N GLY A 442 3.29 11.28 7.55
CA GLY A 442 1.84 11.19 7.42
C GLY A 442 1.19 12.45 6.84
N LEU A 443 1.91 13.16 5.96
CA LEU A 443 1.51 14.46 5.40
C LEU A 443 1.50 14.47 3.86
N SER A 444 1.37 13.32 3.20
CA SER A 444 1.47 13.23 1.73
C SER A 444 0.48 14.14 1.00
N GLU A 445 -0.69 14.40 1.59
CA GLU A 445 -1.71 15.28 1.04
C GLU A 445 -1.25 16.74 0.88
N THR A 446 -0.26 17.19 1.68
CA THR A 446 0.24 18.57 1.65
C THR A 446 1.28 18.83 0.54
N PHE A 447 1.62 17.83 -0.26
CA PHE A 447 2.65 17.96 -1.30
C PHE A 447 2.38 19.09 -2.29
N SER A 448 1.11 19.33 -2.66
CA SER A 448 0.70 20.42 -3.55
C SER A 448 0.98 21.81 -2.97
N ASP A 449 0.95 21.96 -1.64
CA ASP A 449 1.26 23.23 -0.97
C ASP A 449 2.75 23.56 -1.13
N TYR A 450 3.63 22.56 -1.12
CA TYR A 450 5.05 22.74 -1.38
C TYR A 450 5.33 23.09 -2.84
N ILE A 451 4.57 22.56 -3.80
CA ILE A 451 4.63 23.01 -5.21
C ILE A 451 4.28 24.50 -5.32
N ALA A 452 3.25 24.94 -4.62
CA ALA A 452 2.82 26.36 -4.63
C ALA A 452 3.85 27.30 -3.99
N ARG A 453 4.60 26.82 -3.00
CA ARG A 453 5.67 27.58 -2.29
C ARG A 453 7.00 27.60 -3.05
N ALA A 454 7.14 26.84 -4.13
CA ALA A 454 8.40 26.69 -4.85
C ALA A 454 8.82 28.02 -5.52
N ASP A 455 10.02 28.48 -5.18
CA ASP A 455 10.64 29.69 -5.72
C ASP A 455 11.59 29.39 -6.91
N VAL A 456 12.00 28.13 -7.08
CA VAL A 456 12.83 27.69 -8.21
C VAL A 456 12.05 26.69 -9.04
N LYS A 457 11.93 26.96 -10.35
CA LYS A 457 11.31 26.05 -11.33
C LYS A 457 12.34 25.68 -12.39
N VAL A 458 12.47 24.37 -12.65
CA VAL A 458 13.43 23.82 -13.64
C VAL A 458 12.64 23.40 -14.87
N ASN A 459 12.63 24.32 -15.86
CA ASN A 459 11.93 24.13 -17.13
C ASN A 459 12.86 23.52 -18.18
#